data_572935d5d34c4e68c9cec8872c25c4e9
#
_entry.id   572935d5d34c4e68c9cec8872c25c4e9
#
_cell.length_a   1.000
_cell.length_b   1.000
_cell.length_c   1.000
_cell.angle_alpha   90.00
_cell.angle_beta   90.00
_cell.angle_gamma   90.00
#
_symmetry.space_group_name_H-M   'P 1'
#
loop_
_entity.id
_entity.type
_entity.pdbx_description
1 polymer ?
#
loop_
_entity_poly.entity_id
_entity_poly.type
_entity_poly.pdbx_seq_one_letter_code
_entity_poly.pdbx_strand_id
1 'polypeptide(L)'
;LALAIPTIKYTGKIREVVLGTEPKTVRVGGEDCYPFHLFEGSMPNRPLIAMEVWDMRPEGWPEACEKPFEDVLDDPGAWAKKCVEKYGAEAIAVQLKSTDPNGLDAPPEKASEAVGKVLAAVDVPVIVWGTANPAKDAAVLRKIAEDYQNRNLLLGPVEEENHKAIGAAALGFGHTVIASSPIDVNLAKQLNILLGNLGVPRDKIIIDPTTGGLGYGLEYTYSVMERIRMAALVQEDDQLAQPMINNIGNEVWKTKEAKVGLDEAPDLGDPEMRGILMETVTAVSFLMAGSDIVILRHPKTVQLVKQFLERIMAKRAEAPARLKVQREKAKPIAAAAKPAAAQAPKPAAPPPPPPKVATAPPPPPPQPAPKVEEVVKPAEDLEAKKREEAEAKAREEAEARAKEEAEARARAEAEARARAEAEAKARAEAEAKAKAEEEARAREEAKAKAEEELMELRRRRREERERRRAELHVVEKKDVQYGKGPEPGTAGPDGIYILRQLERWRLRGDGILRR
;
A
#
# COMPACT_ATOMS: atom_id res chain seq x y z
N LEU A 1 19.58 -0.59 43.16
CA LEU A 1 19.40 -1.50 42.03
C LEU A 1 19.10 -0.65 40.81
N ALA A 2 20.06 -0.58 39.86
CA ALA A 2 19.81 0.05 38.58
C ALA A 2 18.87 -0.86 37.78
N LEU A 3 17.72 -0.34 37.36
CA LEU A 3 16.80 -1.04 36.51
C LEU A 3 17.48 -1.26 35.15
N ALA A 4 17.70 -2.52 34.76
CA ALA A 4 18.17 -2.86 33.42
C ALA A 4 16.96 -2.80 32.47
N ILE A 5 16.98 -1.87 31.54
CA ILE A 5 15.97 -1.82 30.49
C ILE A 5 16.25 -2.97 29.52
N PRO A 6 15.31 -3.91 29.33
CA PRO A 6 15.48 -4.96 28.32
C PRO A 6 15.59 -4.33 26.93
N THR A 7 16.57 -4.75 26.14
CA THR A 7 16.81 -4.24 24.79
C THR A 7 16.76 -5.39 23.79
N ILE A 8 16.17 -5.13 22.63
CA ILE A 8 16.18 -6.02 21.49
C ILE A 8 17.34 -5.63 20.58
N LYS A 9 18.09 -6.61 20.08
CA LYS A 9 19.08 -6.40 19.03
C LYS A 9 18.45 -6.71 17.71
N TYR A 10 18.38 -5.70 16.87
CA TYR A 10 17.94 -5.83 15.48
C TYR A 10 19.16 -6.11 14.60
N THR A 11 19.02 -7.03 13.66
CA THR A 11 20.04 -7.39 12.68
C THR A 11 19.73 -6.80 11.31
N GLY A 12 18.44 -6.60 11.01
CA GLY A 12 17.97 -5.94 9.81
C GLY A 12 17.96 -4.42 9.91
N LYS A 13 17.74 -3.77 8.78
CA LYS A 13 17.67 -2.32 8.62
C LYS A 13 16.62 -1.94 7.58
N ILE A 14 15.91 -0.84 7.79
CA ILE A 14 15.03 -0.26 6.77
C ILE A 14 15.87 0.47 5.73
N ARG A 15 15.51 0.34 4.46
CA ARG A 15 16.19 1.02 3.36
C ARG A 15 16.00 2.52 3.41
N GLU A 16 16.99 3.25 2.93
CA GLU A 16 16.83 4.67 2.66
C GLU A 16 16.28 4.84 1.24
N VAL A 17 15.25 5.67 1.11
CA VAL A 17 14.69 6.10 -0.18
C VAL A 17 14.86 7.62 -0.30
N VAL A 18 15.34 8.06 -1.45
CA VAL A 18 15.51 9.48 -1.77
C VAL A 18 14.32 9.94 -2.60
N LEU A 19 13.64 10.98 -2.13
CA LEU A 19 12.48 11.60 -2.77
C LEU A 19 12.83 12.98 -3.31
N GLY A 20 12.15 13.38 -4.40
CA GLY A 20 12.40 14.67 -5.05
C GLY A 20 13.69 14.71 -5.86
N THR A 21 14.06 15.90 -6.31
CA THR A 21 15.25 16.18 -7.11
C THR A 21 16.07 17.31 -6.49
N GLU A 22 17.38 17.36 -6.80
CA GLU A 22 18.21 18.48 -6.42
C GLU A 22 17.58 19.83 -6.84
N PRO A 23 17.70 20.90 -6.03
CA PRO A 23 18.47 20.98 -4.78
C PRO A 23 17.72 20.52 -3.51
N LYS A 24 16.46 20.13 -3.61
CA LYS A 24 15.64 19.74 -2.46
C LYS A 24 15.25 18.26 -2.51
N THR A 25 16.16 17.40 -2.12
CA THR A 25 15.90 15.99 -1.88
C THR A 25 15.59 15.72 -0.40
N VAL A 26 14.74 14.76 -0.12
CA VAL A 26 14.43 14.28 1.22
C VAL A 26 14.71 12.78 1.28
N ARG A 27 15.30 12.32 2.40
CA ARG A 27 15.54 10.91 2.67
C ARG A 27 14.55 10.41 3.71
N VAL A 28 13.99 9.23 3.49
CA VAL A 28 13.10 8.52 4.43
C VAL A 28 13.61 7.11 4.68
N GLY A 29 13.26 6.53 5.81
CA GLY A 29 13.77 5.22 6.21
C GLY A 29 15.17 5.26 6.81
N GLY A 30 15.87 4.14 6.80
CA GLY A 30 17.24 4.02 7.30
C GLY A 30 17.36 3.64 8.77
N GLU A 31 16.26 3.39 9.47
CA GLU A 31 16.26 2.95 10.85
C GLU A 31 16.72 1.50 11.02
N ASP A 32 17.46 1.25 12.09
CA ASP A 32 17.95 -0.06 12.53
C ASP A 32 17.39 -0.45 13.91
N CYS A 33 16.27 0.16 14.31
CA CYS A 33 15.53 -0.15 15.52
C CYS A 33 14.03 0.02 15.28
N TYR A 34 13.22 -0.49 16.21
CA TYR A 34 11.79 -0.24 16.19
C TYR A 34 11.51 1.27 16.30
N PRO A 35 10.43 1.79 15.68
CA PRO A 35 10.19 3.22 15.62
C PRO A 35 10.29 3.91 16.99
N PHE A 36 11.10 4.95 17.03
CA PHE A 36 11.41 5.75 18.22
C PHE A 36 12.07 5.00 19.41
N HIS A 37 12.43 3.72 19.28
CA HIS A 37 13.23 2.98 20.25
C HIS A 37 14.72 3.35 20.15
N LEU A 38 15.02 4.64 20.26
CA LEU A 38 16.37 5.19 20.07
C LEU A 38 17.41 4.72 21.10
N PHE A 39 16.97 4.00 22.13
CA PHE A 39 17.82 3.30 23.08
C PHE A 39 18.30 1.94 22.59
N GLU A 40 17.71 1.41 21.53
CA GLU A 40 18.05 0.12 20.89
C GLU A 40 18.87 0.30 19.60
N GLY A 41 18.70 1.41 18.88
CA GLY A 41 19.36 1.69 17.62
C GLY A 41 19.27 3.15 17.19
N SER A 42 19.14 3.39 15.89
CA SER A 42 19.11 4.72 15.29
C SER A 42 17.98 4.89 14.28
N MET A 43 17.43 6.11 14.20
CA MET A 43 16.57 6.59 13.12
C MET A 43 17.28 7.80 12.50
N PRO A 44 18.06 7.61 11.42
CA PRO A 44 18.85 8.69 10.82
C PRO A 44 17.98 9.75 10.17
N ASN A 45 16.86 9.35 9.58
CA ASN A 45 15.92 10.23 8.93
C ASN A 45 14.67 10.40 9.79
N ARG A 46 14.16 11.62 9.85
CA ARG A 46 12.88 11.91 10.52
C ARG A 46 11.73 11.54 9.58
N PRO A 47 10.61 11.02 10.07
CA PRO A 47 9.41 10.83 9.26
C PRO A 47 8.98 12.13 8.56
N LEU A 48 8.57 12.01 7.30
CA LEU A 48 8.18 13.10 6.42
C LEU A 48 6.69 13.41 6.57
N ILE A 49 6.35 14.70 6.65
CA ILE A 49 4.97 15.17 6.68
C ILE A 49 4.61 15.79 5.32
N ALA A 50 3.74 15.12 4.58
CA ALA A 50 3.14 15.63 3.36
C ALA A 50 1.77 16.23 3.65
N MET A 51 1.39 17.26 2.90
CA MET A 51 0.00 17.73 2.87
C MET A 51 -0.66 17.36 1.55
N GLU A 52 -1.93 16.95 1.62
CA GLU A 52 -2.69 16.64 0.42
C GLU A 52 -3.23 17.90 -0.25
N VAL A 53 -3.27 17.84 -1.58
CA VAL A 53 -3.89 18.84 -2.47
C VAL A 53 -4.70 18.04 -3.49
N TRP A 54 -5.93 18.45 -3.76
CA TRP A 54 -6.72 17.80 -4.80
C TRP A 54 -6.52 18.48 -6.15
N ASP A 55 -6.59 17.70 -7.22
CA ASP A 55 -6.52 18.19 -8.61
C ASP A 55 -7.81 18.89 -9.07
N MET A 56 -8.82 18.94 -8.21
CA MET A 56 -10.09 19.63 -8.40
C MET A 56 -10.56 20.21 -7.06
N ARG A 57 -11.53 21.15 -7.13
CA ARG A 57 -12.18 21.65 -5.91
C ARG A 57 -12.89 20.49 -5.19
N PRO A 58 -12.65 20.31 -3.89
CA PRO A 58 -13.30 19.26 -3.10
C PRO A 58 -14.81 19.49 -2.98
N GLU A 59 -15.57 18.42 -3.08
CA GLU A 59 -17.00 18.41 -2.79
C GLU A 59 -17.29 17.70 -1.46
N GLY A 60 -18.15 18.30 -0.65
CA GLY A 60 -18.61 17.70 0.62
C GLY A 60 -17.54 17.57 1.70
N TRP A 61 -16.52 18.43 1.66
CA TRP A 61 -15.59 18.58 2.77
C TRP A 61 -16.28 19.27 3.96
N PRO A 62 -15.91 18.92 5.19
CA PRO A 62 -16.30 19.69 6.37
C PRO A 62 -15.73 21.12 6.30
N GLU A 63 -16.47 22.10 6.78
CA GLU A 63 -16.06 23.51 6.83
C GLU A 63 -14.65 23.67 7.47
N ALA A 64 -14.36 22.88 8.51
CA ALA A 64 -13.05 22.83 9.14
C ALA A 64 -11.89 22.58 8.17
N CYS A 65 -12.11 21.75 7.13
CA CYS A 65 -11.10 21.49 6.10
C CYS A 65 -11.06 22.52 4.99
N GLU A 66 -12.21 23.12 4.63
CA GLU A 66 -12.28 24.10 3.54
C GLU A 66 -11.71 25.45 3.96
N LYS A 67 -12.10 25.93 5.14
CA LYS A 67 -11.74 27.26 5.66
C LYS A 67 -10.25 27.61 5.60
N PRO A 68 -9.28 26.72 5.91
CA PRO A 68 -7.86 27.02 5.76
C PRO A 68 -7.41 27.28 4.33
N PHE A 69 -8.16 26.82 3.33
CA PHE A 69 -7.79 26.81 1.90
C PHE A 69 -8.79 27.52 0.98
N GLU A 70 -9.82 28.14 1.53
CA GLU A 70 -10.95 28.74 0.80
C GLU A 70 -10.51 29.63 -0.38
N ASP A 71 -9.40 30.34 -0.21
CA ASP A 71 -8.81 31.26 -1.21
C ASP A 71 -8.02 30.55 -2.33
N VAL A 72 -7.74 29.24 -2.24
CA VAL A 72 -6.86 28.52 -3.17
C VAL A 72 -7.40 27.16 -3.65
N LEU A 73 -8.59 26.75 -3.24
CA LEU A 73 -9.16 25.43 -3.58
C LEU A 73 -9.35 25.18 -5.09
N ASP A 74 -9.44 26.22 -5.90
CA ASP A 74 -9.65 26.11 -7.34
C ASP A 74 -8.33 26.02 -8.15
N ASP A 75 -7.18 26.26 -7.49
CA ASP A 75 -5.87 26.16 -8.13
C ASP A 75 -4.92 25.26 -7.34
N PRO A 76 -4.67 24.02 -7.79
CA PRO A 76 -3.79 23.09 -7.10
C PRO A 76 -2.35 23.59 -6.91
N GLY A 77 -1.85 24.45 -7.81
CA GLY A 77 -0.55 25.09 -7.67
C GLY A 77 -0.50 26.11 -6.52
N ALA A 78 -1.47 27.02 -6.47
CA ALA A 78 -1.60 27.99 -5.39
C ALA A 78 -1.84 27.30 -4.04
N TRP A 79 -2.65 26.23 -4.05
CA TRP A 79 -2.93 25.43 -2.86
C TRP A 79 -1.65 24.75 -2.35
N ALA A 80 -0.89 24.07 -3.21
CA ALA A 80 0.38 23.45 -2.86
C ALA A 80 1.40 24.48 -2.30
N LYS A 81 1.51 25.64 -2.94
CA LYS A 81 2.35 26.74 -2.47
C LYS A 81 1.98 27.18 -1.05
N LYS A 82 0.66 27.36 -0.79
CA LYS A 82 0.18 27.71 0.55
C LYS A 82 0.48 26.63 1.59
N CYS A 83 0.36 25.35 1.25
CA CYS A 83 0.73 24.23 2.13
C CYS A 83 2.21 24.29 2.53
N VAL A 84 3.10 24.59 1.59
CA VAL A 84 4.55 24.66 1.86
C VAL A 84 4.91 25.93 2.62
N GLU A 85 4.53 27.11 2.12
CA GLU A 85 4.99 28.39 2.64
C GLU A 85 4.33 28.78 3.96
N LYS A 86 3.00 28.56 4.07
CA LYS A 86 2.24 28.98 5.26
C LYS A 86 2.15 27.87 6.31
N TYR A 87 1.96 26.63 5.89
CA TYR A 87 1.73 25.51 6.80
C TYR A 87 2.94 24.62 6.96
N GLY A 88 3.99 24.84 6.17
CA GLY A 88 5.27 24.17 6.31
C GLY A 88 5.23 22.72 5.92
N ALA A 89 4.43 22.32 4.92
CA ALA A 89 4.49 20.99 4.34
C ALA A 89 5.89 20.70 3.82
N GLU A 90 6.35 19.47 4.03
CA GLU A 90 7.69 19.01 3.62
C GLU A 90 7.64 18.24 2.30
N ALA A 91 6.45 17.81 1.92
CA ALA A 91 6.09 17.23 0.62
C ALA A 91 4.63 17.54 0.31
N ILE A 92 4.24 17.46 -0.96
CA ILE A 92 2.85 17.62 -1.40
C ILE A 92 2.35 16.29 -1.97
N ALA A 93 1.15 15.87 -1.56
CA ALA A 93 0.45 14.72 -2.12
C ALA A 93 -0.72 15.22 -2.98
N VAL A 94 -0.58 15.09 -4.30
CA VAL A 94 -1.64 15.42 -5.25
C VAL A 94 -2.58 14.25 -5.37
N GLN A 95 -3.81 14.43 -4.89
CA GLN A 95 -4.89 13.43 -4.97
C GLN A 95 -5.63 13.64 -6.31
N LEU A 96 -5.55 12.67 -7.21
CA LEU A 96 -6.16 12.74 -8.55
C LEU A 96 -7.66 12.41 -8.51
N LYS A 97 -8.45 13.17 -7.77
CA LYS A 97 -9.90 12.92 -7.59
C LYS A 97 -10.71 13.14 -8.85
N SER A 98 -10.25 14.03 -9.74
CA SER A 98 -10.93 14.28 -11.01
C SER A 98 -10.96 13.08 -11.94
N THR A 99 -10.02 12.15 -11.78
CA THR A 99 -9.87 10.97 -12.65
C THR A 99 -10.72 9.78 -12.23
N ASP A 100 -11.46 9.88 -11.12
CA ASP A 100 -12.34 8.79 -10.66
C ASP A 100 -13.41 8.47 -11.72
N PRO A 101 -13.47 7.21 -12.22
CA PRO A 101 -14.50 6.81 -13.19
C PRO A 101 -15.93 6.93 -12.68
N ASN A 102 -16.13 6.91 -11.36
CA ASN A 102 -17.44 7.12 -10.74
C ASN A 102 -17.77 8.60 -10.50
N GLY A 103 -16.83 9.51 -10.78
CA GLY A 103 -16.95 10.94 -10.64
C GLY A 103 -16.87 11.66 -11.99
N LEU A 104 -15.86 12.53 -12.15
CA LEU A 104 -15.66 13.33 -13.37
C LEU A 104 -15.01 12.53 -14.51
N ASP A 105 -14.37 11.41 -14.22
CA ASP A 105 -13.65 10.57 -15.19
C ASP A 105 -12.72 11.35 -16.12
N ALA A 106 -12.05 12.36 -15.56
CA ALA A 106 -11.19 13.25 -16.32
C ALA A 106 -10.08 12.48 -17.07
N PRO A 107 -9.70 12.93 -18.29
CA PRO A 107 -8.66 12.27 -19.06
C PRO A 107 -7.27 12.47 -18.40
N PRO A 108 -6.29 11.58 -18.70
CA PRO A 108 -4.93 11.64 -18.15
C PRO A 108 -4.23 12.99 -18.32
N GLU A 109 -4.50 13.67 -19.42
CA GLU A 109 -3.90 14.97 -19.77
C GLU A 109 -4.28 16.06 -18.76
N LYS A 110 -5.55 16.09 -18.29
CA LYS A 110 -6.01 17.04 -17.27
C LYS A 110 -5.35 16.80 -15.92
N ALA A 111 -5.21 15.55 -15.53
CA ALA A 111 -4.51 15.17 -14.30
C ALA A 111 -3.03 15.58 -14.39
N SER A 112 -2.39 15.34 -15.54
CA SER A 112 -1.02 15.75 -15.80
C SER A 112 -0.85 17.27 -15.71
N GLU A 113 -1.77 18.04 -16.29
CA GLU A 113 -1.78 19.51 -16.17
C GLU A 113 -1.84 19.98 -14.69
N ALA A 114 -2.71 19.36 -13.88
CA ALA A 114 -2.84 19.71 -12.46
C ALA A 114 -1.54 19.42 -11.70
N VAL A 115 -0.91 18.26 -11.94
CA VAL A 115 0.41 17.93 -11.39
C VAL A 115 1.47 18.94 -11.84
N GLY A 116 1.44 19.36 -13.11
CA GLY A 116 2.34 20.38 -13.65
C GLY A 116 2.23 21.72 -12.93
N LYS A 117 1.01 22.18 -12.61
CA LYS A 117 0.81 23.39 -11.82
C LYS A 117 1.44 23.29 -10.43
N VAL A 118 1.31 22.13 -9.78
CA VAL A 118 1.94 21.89 -8.48
C VAL A 118 3.45 21.89 -8.60
N LEU A 119 4.02 21.17 -9.57
CA LEU A 119 5.48 21.10 -9.79
C LEU A 119 6.11 22.45 -10.16
N ALA A 120 5.34 23.35 -10.77
CA ALA A 120 5.79 24.71 -11.04
C ALA A 120 5.72 25.63 -9.82
N ALA A 121 4.89 25.32 -8.83
CA ALA A 121 4.64 26.14 -7.67
C ALA A 121 5.51 25.82 -6.46
N VAL A 122 6.03 24.57 -6.36
CA VAL A 122 6.79 24.09 -5.20
C VAL A 122 8.05 23.33 -5.61
N ASP A 123 9.07 23.38 -4.75
CA ASP A 123 10.33 22.62 -4.95
C ASP A 123 10.41 21.34 -4.08
N VAL A 124 9.44 21.11 -3.17
CA VAL A 124 9.43 19.94 -2.30
C VAL A 124 9.06 18.67 -3.07
N PRO A 125 9.38 17.46 -2.55
CA PRO A 125 8.95 16.22 -3.17
C PRO A 125 7.44 16.17 -3.41
N VAL A 126 7.03 15.62 -4.56
CA VAL A 126 5.62 15.50 -4.95
C VAL A 126 5.24 14.03 -5.04
N ILE A 127 4.18 13.69 -4.33
CA ILE A 127 3.50 12.40 -4.34
C ILE A 127 2.29 12.55 -5.24
N VAL A 128 2.09 11.63 -6.17
CA VAL A 128 0.92 11.59 -7.04
C VAL A 128 0.10 10.36 -6.67
N TRP A 129 -1.10 10.61 -6.16
CA TRP A 129 -1.98 9.58 -5.64
C TRP A 129 -3.21 9.42 -6.52
N GLY A 130 -3.38 8.25 -7.14
CA GLY A 130 -4.51 7.89 -7.99
C GLY A 130 -5.81 7.62 -7.21
N THR A 131 -6.77 7.03 -7.90
CA THR A 131 -8.13 6.79 -7.39
C THR A 131 -8.35 5.37 -6.82
N ALA A 132 -7.32 4.53 -6.86
CA ALA A 132 -7.41 3.09 -6.58
C ALA A 132 -8.34 2.34 -7.57
N ASN A 133 -8.41 2.85 -8.81
CA ASN A 133 -8.94 2.11 -9.94
C ASN A 133 -7.77 1.65 -10.82
N PRO A 134 -7.39 0.36 -10.81
CA PRO A 134 -6.15 -0.10 -11.43
C PRO A 134 -6.01 0.23 -12.91
N ALA A 135 -7.10 0.12 -13.67
CA ALA A 135 -7.09 0.40 -15.12
C ALA A 135 -6.93 1.90 -15.41
N LYS A 136 -7.65 2.76 -14.67
CA LYS A 136 -7.57 4.21 -14.82
C LYS A 136 -6.23 4.73 -14.35
N ASP A 137 -5.78 4.31 -13.17
CA ASP A 137 -4.51 4.71 -12.58
C ASP A 137 -3.32 4.29 -13.44
N ALA A 138 -3.37 3.12 -14.10
CA ALA A 138 -2.34 2.71 -15.05
C ALA A 138 -2.16 3.69 -16.22
N ALA A 139 -3.26 4.20 -16.77
CA ALA A 139 -3.21 5.16 -17.86
C ALA A 139 -2.74 6.56 -17.39
N VAL A 140 -3.32 7.03 -16.28
CA VAL A 140 -3.07 8.37 -15.72
C VAL A 140 -1.64 8.50 -15.19
N LEU A 141 -1.20 7.57 -14.33
CA LEU A 141 0.13 7.63 -13.72
C LEU A 141 1.25 7.40 -14.75
N ARG A 142 1.00 6.57 -15.78
CA ARG A 142 1.92 6.42 -16.90
C ARG A 142 2.09 7.75 -17.66
N LYS A 143 0.99 8.45 -17.97
CA LYS A 143 1.02 9.75 -18.66
C LYS A 143 1.81 10.79 -17.85
N ILE A 144 1.54 10.87 -16.54
CA ILE A 144 2.26 11.78 -15.64
C ILE A 144 3.75 11.43 -15.56
N ALA A 145 4.09 10.14 -15.48
CA ALA A 145 5.48 9.69 -15.47
C ALA A 145 6.23 10.10 -16.74
N GLU A 146 5.59 9.96 -17.91
CA GLU A 146 6.14 10.34 -19.20
C GLU A 146 6.32 11.87 -19.33
N ASP A 147 5.34 12.66 -18.88
CA ASP A 147 5.39 14.12 -19.00
C ASP A 147 6.44 14.76 -18.08
N TYR A 148 6.68 14.16 -16.91
CA TYR A 148 7.58 14.70 -15.87
C TYR A 148 8.78 13.81 -15.61
N GLN A 149 9.45 13.34 -16.68
CA GLN A 149 10.63 12.48 -16.61
C GLN A 149 11.72 13.04 -15.69
N ASN A 150 12.37 12.16 -14.95
CA ASN A 150 13.48 12.48 -14.06
C ASN A 150 13.14 13.46 -12.90
N ARG A 151 11.86 13.71 -12.63
CA ARG A 151 11.44 14.53 -11.48
C ARG A 151 11.37 13.72 -10.18
N ASN A 152 11.65 12.42 -10.23
CA ASN A 152 11.59 11.50 -9.09
C ASN A 152 10.31 11.65 -8.27
N LEU A 153 9.17 11.66 -8.97
CA LEU A 153 7.85 11.67 -8.34
C LEU A 153 7.63 10.36 -7.60
N LEU A 154 6.81 10.40 -6.56
CA LEU A 154 6.33 9.19 -5.87
C LEU A 154 4.94 8.84 -6.41
N LEU A 155 4.82 7.77 -7.19
CA LEU A 155 3.63 7.40 -7.97
C LEU A 155 2.89 6.22 -7.35
N GLY A 156 1.60 6.36 -7.13
CA GLY A 156 0.75 5.26 -6.65
C GLY A 156 -0.73 5.64 -6.50
N PRO A 157 -1.56 4.70 -6.04
CA PRO A 157 -1.21 3.35 -5.60
C PRO A 157 -0.84 2.41 -6.76
N VAL A 158 0.20 1.60 -6.56
CA VAL A 158 0.54 0.49 -7.42
C VAL A 158 0.05 -0.79 -6.76
N GLU A 159 -0.85 -1.49 -7.43
CA GLU A 159 -1.47 -2.74 -6.98
C GLU A 159 -1.05 -3.91 -7.89
N GLU A 160 -1.41 -5.15 -7.51
CA GLU A 160 -1.06 -6.33 -8.29
C GLU A 160 -1.50 -6.25 -9.75
N GLU A 161 -2.69 -5.67 -10.02
CA GLU A 161 -3.26 -5.60 -11.37
C GLU A 161 -2.52 -4.61 -12.29
N ASN A 162 -2.03 -3.49 -11.75
CA ASN A 162 -1.41 -2.41 -12.54
C ASN A 162 0.12 -2.31 -12.39
N HIS A 163 0.76 -3.18 -11.56
CA HIS A 163 2.18 -3.10 -11.25
C HIS A 163 3.10 -3.09 -12.49
N LYS A 164 2.74 -3.83 -13.54
CA LYS A 164 3.54 -3.87 -14.77
C LYS A 164 3.54 -2.53 -15.49
N ALA A 165 2.36 -1.92 -15.64
CA ALA A 165 2.22 -0.67 -16.37
C ALA A 165 2.88 0.50 -15.64
N ILE A 166 2.57 0.67 -14.35
CA ILE A 166 3.09 1.79 -13.56
C ILE A 166 4.55 1.56 -13.19
N GLY A 167 4.93 0.32 -12.80
CA GLY A 167 6.31 -0.02 -12.47
C GLY A 167 7.27 0.17 -13.65
N ALA A 168 6.87 -0.24 -14.86
CA ALA A 168 7.67 -0.02 -16.07
C ALA A 168 7.81 1.48 -16.41
N ALA A 169 6.72 2.27 -16.25
CA ALA A 169 6.77 3.71 -16.46
C ALA A 169 7.68 4.40 -15.42
N ALA A 170 7.52 4.05 -14.14
CA ALA A 170 8.36 4.60 -13.09
C ALA A 170 9.84 4.29 -13.29
N LEU A 171 10.16 3.04 -13.67
CA LEU A 171 11.54 2.63 -14.00
C LEU A 171 12.08 3.39 -15.22
N GLY A 172 11.30 3.46 -16.30
CA GLY A 172 11.73 4.07 -17.56
C GLY A 172 11.94 5.58 -17.48
N PHE A 173 11.15 6.26 -16.64
CA PHE A 173 11.14 7.72 -16.53
C PHE A 173 11.74 8.26 -15.22
N GLY A 174 12.30 7.40 -14.38
CA GLY A 174 13.09 7.80 -13.20
C GLY A 174 12.28 8.20 -11.98
N HIS A 175 11.18 7.48 -11.68
CA HIS A 175 10.29 7.73 -10.55
C HIS A 175 10.38 6.67 -9.46
N THR A 176 9.77 6.94 -8.31
CA THR A 176 9.60 6.02 -7.18
C THR A 176 8.15 5.55 -7.14
N VAL A 177 7.87 4.32 -6.73
CA VAL A 177 6.52 3.74 -6.68
C VAL A 177 6.02 3.55 -5.27
N ILE A 178 4.70 3.70 -5.08
CA ILE A 178 3.98 3.33 -3.85
C ILE A 178 3.34 1.96 -4.09
N ALA A 179 3.93 0.92 -3.52
CA ALA A 179 3.41 -0.44 -3.56
C ALA A 179 2.28 -0.57 -2.53
N SER A 180 1.04 -0.51 -2.99
CA SER A 180 -0.16 -0.55 -2.17
C SER A 180 -0.71 -1.97 -2.09
N SER A 181 -0.86 -2.50 -0.89
CA SER A 181 -1.44 -3.81 -0.65
C SER A 181 -2.65 -3.70 0.27
N PRO A 182 -3.69 -4.55 0.12
CA PRO A 182 -4.67 -4.71 1.17
C PRO A 182 -3.95 -5.04 2.48
N ILE A 183 -4.56 -4.77 3.62
CA ILE A 183 -3.98 -4.92 4.97
C ILE A 183 -3.47 -6.36 5.20
N ASP A 184 -2.40 -6.73 4.48
CA ASP A 184 -1.78 -8.07 4.49
C ASP A 184 -0.28 -7.99 4.20
N VAL A 185 0.53 -8.58 5.09
CA VAL A 185 2.01 -8.60 5.01
C VAL A 185 2.50 -9.43 3.82
N ASN A 186 1.82 -10.55 3.51
CA ASN A 186 2.25 -11.45 2.44
C ASN A 186 1.99 -10.84 1.06
N LEU A 187 0.86 -10.14 0.91
CA LEU A 187 0.55 -9.42 -0.33
C LEU A 187 1.50 -8.23 -0.53
N ALA A 188 1.86 -7.50 0.54
CA ALA A 188 2.89 -6.46 0.46
C ALA A 188 4.23 -7.03 -0.01
N LYS A 189 4.65 -8.16 0.57
CA LYS A 189 5.87 -8.86 0.15
C LYS A 189 5.80 -9.35 -1.30
N GLN A 190 4.67 -9.94 -1.71
CA GLN A 190 4.46 -10.42 -3.07
C GLN A 190 4.55 -9.27 -4.08
N LEU A 191 3.92 -8.15 -3.82
CA LEU A 191 3.95 -6.99 -4.70
C LEU A 191 5.37 -6.44 -4.86
N ASN A 192 6.15 -6.35 -3.78
CA ASN A 192 7.55 -5.94 -3.84
C ASN A 192 8.43 -6.92 -4.64
N ILE A 193 8.13 -8.22 -4.57
CA ILE A 193 8.78 -9.24 -5.42
C ILE A 193 8.41 -9.01 -6.89
N LEU A 194 7.14 -8.77 -7.21
CA LEU A 194 6.69 -8.53 -8.57
C LEU A 194 7.33 -7.27 -9.18
N LEU A 195 7.42 -6.18 -8.41
CA LEU A 195 8.12 -4.96 -8.83
C LEU A 195 9.62 -5.19 -9.00
N GLY A 196 10.26 -5.92 -8.10
CA GLY A 196 11.67 -6.31 -8.22
C GLY A 196 11.94 -7.19 -9.44
N ASN A 197 11.07 -8.14 -9.76
CA ASN A 197 11.16 -8.97 -10.96
C ASN A 197 10.99 -8.16 -12.27
N LEU A 198 10.25 -7.06 -12.21
CA LEU A 198 10.13 -6.11 -13.32
C LEU A 198 11.40 -5.26 -13.50
N GLY A 199 12.31 -5.26 -12.51
CA GLY A 199 13.54 -4.48 -12.51
C GLY A 199 13.47 -3.17 -11.72
N VAL A 200 12.37 -2.88 -11.02
CA VAL A 200 12.27 -1.69 -10.16
C VAL A 200 13.27 -1.83 -9.00
N PRO A 201 14.21 -0.87 -8.83
CA PRO A 201 15.16 -0.90 -7.71
C PRO A 201 14.43 -0.83 -6.37
N ARG A 202 14.91 -1.55 -5.38
CA ARG A 202 14.27 -1.62 -4.06
C ARG A 202 14.29 -0.30 -3.29
N ASP A 203 15.24 0.58 -3.58
CA ASP A 203 15.32 1.95 -3.09
C ASP A 203 14.42 2.94 -3.87
N LYS A 204 13.60 2.41 -4.78
CA LYS A 204 12.54 3.11 -5.52
C LYS A 204 11.15 2.57 -5.20
N ILE A 205 11.01 1.85 -4.08
CA ILE A 205 9.73 1.30 -3.62
C ILE A 205 9.44 1.82 -2.22
N ILE A 206 8.22 2.29 -2.00
CA ILE A 206 7.65 2.63 -0.70
C ILE A 206 6.40 1.78 -0.50
N ILE A 207 6.23 1.18 0.67
CA ILE A 207 5.08 0.33 0.99
C ILE A 207 3.92 1.19 1.49
N ASP A 208 2.74 1.04 0.89
CA ASP A 208 1.47 1.47 1.47
C ASP A 208 0.71 0.25 1.99
N PRO A 209 0.60 0.09 3.32
CA PRO A 209 -0.11 -1.04 3.92
C PRO A 209 -1.63 -0.88 3.90
N THR A 210 -2.16 0.07 3.17
CA THR A 210 -3.53 0.57 3.21
C THR A 210 -3.90 1.19 4.56
N THR A 211 -4.40 2.41 4.54
CA THR A 211 -4.70 3.17 5.75
C THR A 211 -6.11 2.90 6.26
N GLY A 212 -6.26 2.22 7.39
CA GLY A 212 -7.53 2.11 8.12
C GLY A 212 -7.74 3.32 9.05
N GLY A 213 -8.93 3.92 9.01
CA GLY A 213 -9.24 5.09 9.84
C GLY A 213 -9.43 4.76 11.32
N LEU A 214 -9.32 5.77 12.18
CA LEU A 214 -9.63 5.66 13.61
C LEU A 214 -11.09 5.22 13.81
N GLY A 215 -11.29 4.16 14.57
CA GLY A 215 -12.61 3.55 14.80
C GLY A 215 -13.09 2.63 13.68
N TYR A 216 -12.33 2.52 12.58
CA TYR A 216 -12.69 1.71 11.43
C TYR A 216 -11.46 1.06 10.77
N GLY A 217 -10.78 0.19 11.50
CA GLY A 217 -9.69 -0.63 10.97
C GLY A 217 -8.27 -0.12 11.27
N LEU A 218 -8.10 0.95 12.05
CA LEU A 218 -6.78 1.44 12.47
C LEU A 218 -5.94 0.33 13.11
N GLU A 219 -6.55 -0.50 13.95
CA GLU A 219 -5.89 -1.61 14.64
C GLU A 219 -5.34 -2.67 13.70
N TYR A 220 -6.01 -2.90 12.57
CA TYR A 220 -5.54 -3.86 11.56
C TYR A 220 -4.34 -3.32 10.80
N THR A 221 -4.42 -2.08 10.34
CA THR A 221 -3.30 -1.40 9.67
C THR A 221 -2.10 -1.31 10.61
N TYR A 222 -2.30 -0.87 11.86
CA TYR A 222 -1.26 -0.82 12.88
C TYR A 222 -0.56 -2.19 13.04
N SER A 223 -1.35 -3.26 13.21
CA SER A 223 -0.81 -4.62 13.37
C SER A 223 -0.02 -5.10 12.16
N VAL A 224 -0.48 -4.77 10.94
CA VAL A 224 0.25 -5.13 9.71
C VAL A 224 1.55 -4.34 9.59
N MET A 225 1.55 -3.06 9.91
CA MET A 225 2.74 -2.21 9.90
C MET A 225 3.80 -2.73 10.88
N GLU A 226 3.41 -3.09 12.11
CA GLU A 226 4.33 -3.71 13.08
C GLU A 226 4.93 -5.00 12.55
N ARG A 227 4.13 -5.87 11.92
CA ARG A 227 4.63 -7.13 11.33
C ARG A 227 5.60 -6.88 10.20
N ILE A 228 5.34 -5.89 9.32
CA ILE A 228 6.27 -5.49 8.25
C ILE A 228 7.59 -5.03 8.86
N ARG A 229 7.57 -4.16 9.88
CA ARG A 229 8.77 -3.69 10.58
C ARG A 229 9.53 -4.81 11.25
N MET A 230 8.84 -5.70 11.96
CA MET A 230 9.48 -6.84 12.64
C MET A 230 10.05 -7.86 11.65
N ALA A 231 9.38 -8.10 10.52
CA ALA A 231 9.93 -8.95 9.46
C ALA A 231 11.25 -8.35 8.90
N ALA A 232 11.29 -7.05 8.66
CA ALA A 232 12.48 -6.37 8.17
C ALA A 232 13.62 -6.32 9.20
N LEU A 233 13.31 -5.93 10.45
CA LEU A 233 14.33 -5.67 11.47
C LEU A 233 14.84 -6.93 12.16
N VAL A 234 14.00 -7.93 12.39
CA VAL A 234 14.34 -9.14 13.15
C VAL A 234 14.61 -10.33 12.25
N GLN A 235 13.83 -10.48 11.16
CA GLN A 235 13.96 -11.61 10.24
C GLN A 235 14.83 -11.29 9.01
N GLU A 236 15.32 -10.05 8.91
CA GLU A 236 16.12 -9.55 7.78
C GLU A 236 15.39 -9.72 6.42
N ASP A 237 14.06 -9.62 6.43
CA ASP A 237 13.26 -9.75 5.22
C ASP A 237 13.45 -8.53 4.31
N ASP A 238 14.32 -8.68 3.35
CA ASP A 238 14.74 -7.65 2.40
C ASP A 238 13.61 -7.18 1.46
N GLN A 239 12.54 -7.98 1.31
CA GLN A 239 11.35 -7.62 0.54
C GLN A 239 10.38 -6.72 1.32
N LEU A 240 10.53 -6.62 2.64
CA LEU A 240 9.71 -5.79 3.53
C LEU A 240 10.52 -4.67 4.21
N ALA A 241 11.78 -4.50 3.81
CA ALA A 241 12.69 -3.50 4.37
C ALA A 241 12.53 -2.09 3.77
N GLN A 242 11.46 -1.81 3.05
CA GLN A 242 11.18 -0.49 2.48
C GLN A 242 10.49 0.44 3.50
N PRO A 243 10.63 1.77 3.35
CA PRO A 243 9.84 2.74 4.09
C PRO A 243 8.34 2.58 3.86
N MET A 244 7.53 3.03 4.83
CA MET A 244 6.06 2.97 4.73
C MET A 244 5.43 4.37 4.63
N ILE A 245 4.31 4.45 3.90
CA ILE A 245 3.50 5.64 3.72
C ILE A 245 2.05 5.39 4.13
N ASN A 246 1.39 6.39 4.73
CA ASN A 246 -0.03 6.34 5.06
C ASN A 246 -0.78 7.59 4.57
N ASN A 247 -1.88 7.39 3.85
CA ASN A 247 -2.76 8.45 3.36
C ASN A 247 -3.86 8.75 4.38
N ILE A 248 -3.49 9.43 5.46
CA ILE A 248 -4.33 9.62 6.66
C ILE A 248 -5.44 10.64 6.43
N GLY A 249 -5.11 11.78 5.82
CA GLY A 249 -6.09 12.84 5.57
C GLY A 249 -7.29 12.34 4.78
N ASN A 250 -7.06 11.59 3.71
CA ASN A 250 -8.11 11.01 2.88
C ASN A 250 -9.02 10.03 3.67
N GLU A 251 -8.47 9.27 4.62
CA GLU A 251 -9.23 8.26 5.36
C GLU A 251 -10.00 8.84 6.56
N VAL A 252 -9.40 9.73 7.32
CA VAL A 252 -10.02 10.29 8.53
C VAL A 252 -11.18 11.22 8.17
N TRP A 253 -10.97 12.16 7.26
CA TRP A 253 -11.95 13.18 6.94
C TRP A 253 -13.15 12.70 6.10
N LYS A 254 -13.13 11.47 5.60
CA LYS A 254 -14.31 10.84 4.97
C LYS A 254 -15.24 10.18 5.98
N THR A 255 -14.79 9.95 7.23
CA THR A 255 -15.59 9.28 8.27
C THR A 255 -16.80 10.11 8.66
N LYS A 256 -17.85 9.43 9.13
CA LYS A 256 -19.08 10.09 9.59
C LYS A 256 -18.79 10.99 10.80
N GLU A 257 -17.97 10.52 11.72
CA GLU A 257 -17.61 11.22 12.95
C GLU A 257 -16.90 12.55 12.68
N ALA A 258 -16.08 12.63 11.62
CA ALA A 258 -15.39 13.86 11.23
C ALA A 258 -16.31 14.89 10.53
N LYS A 259 -17.47 14.44 10.00
CA LYS A 259 -18.39 15.26 9.20
C LYS A 259 -19.63 15.71 9.95
N VAL A 260 -20.06 14.94 10.95
CA VAL A 260 -21.32 15.19 11.66
C VAL A 260 -21.24 16.46 12.49
N GLY A 261 -22.31 17.28 12.42
CA GLY A 261 -22.43 18.54 13.16
C GLY A 261 -22.60 18.36 14.66
N LEU A 262 -22.55 19.47 15.39
CA LEU A 262 -22.73 19.47 16.84
C LEU A 262 -24.17 19.05 17.23
N ASP A 263 -25.17 19.46 16.44
CA ASP A 263 -26.58 19.17 16.69
C ASP A 263 -26.94 17.69 16.56
N GLU A 264 -26.24 16.99 15.63
CA GLU A 264 -26.44 15.55 15.42
C GLU A 264 -25.66 14.67 16.40
N ALA A 265 -24.50 15.14 16.87
CA ALA A 265 -23.63 14.38 17.76
C ALA A 265 -22.95 15.26 18.82
N PRO A 266 -23.71 15.82 19.77
CA PRO A 266 -23.20 16.72 20.82
C PRO A 266 -22.17 16.02 21.72
N ASP A 267 -22.31 14.71 21.93
CA ASP A 267 -21.41 13.92 22.78
C ASP A 267 -20.01 13.74 22.20
N LEU A 268 -19.84 13.99 20.90
CA LEU A 268 -18.54 13.89 20.23
C LEU A 268 -17.70 15.18 20.33
N GLY A 269 -18.23 16.23 20.96
CA GLY A 269 -17.54 17.50 21.17
C GLY A 269 -17.51 18.37 19.91
N ASP A 270 -16.63 19.38 19.93
CA ASP A 270 -16.49 20.36 18.87
C ASP A 270 -16.14 19.69 17.51
N PRO A 271 -16.96 19.86 16.45
CA PRO A 271 -16.76 19.25 15.15
C PRO A 271 -15.39 19.57 14.51
N GLU A 272 -14.91 20.82 14.63
CA GLU A 272 -13.62 21.23 14.10
C GLU A 272 -12.48 20.48 14.80
N MET A 273 -12.44 20.52 16.12
CA MET A 273 -11.40 19.88 16.91
C MET A 273 -11.46 18.35 16.85
N ARG A 274 -12.63 17.78 16.68
CA ARG A 274 -12.84 16.34 16.56
C ARG A 274 -12.08 15.76 15.37
N GLY A 275 -12.30 16.29 14.17
CA GLY A 275 -11.60 15.86 12.96
C GLY A 275 -10.09 16.04 13.07
N ILE A 276 -9.63 17.19 13.58
CA ILE A 276 -8.20 17.48 13.82
C ILE A 276 -7.59 16.46 14.79
N LEU A 277 -8.28 16.14 15.88
CA LEU A 277 -7.80 15.17 16.88
C LEU A 277 -7.80 13.75 16.33
N MET A 278 -8.82 13.35 15.57
CA MET A 278 -8.87 12.05 14.91
C MET A 278 -7.69 11.88 13.94
N GLU A 279 -7.42 12.88 13.12
CA GLU A 279 -6.29 12.86 12.19
C GLU A 279 -4.95 12.83 12.93
N THR A 280 -4.80 13.65 13.99
CA THR A 280 -3.58 13.69 14.80
C THR A 280 -3.30 12.36 15.50
N VAL A 281 -4.31 11.76 16.14
CA VAL A 281 -4.18 10.48 16.85
C VAL A 281 -3.84 9.36 15.87
N THR A 282 -4.50 9.33 14.71
CA THR A 282 -4.20 8.36 13.65
C THR A 282 -2.76 8.50 13.16
N ALA A 283 -2.32 9.73 12.89
CA ALA A 283 -0.96 10.02 12.44
C ALA A 283 0.09 9.57 13.47
N VAL A 284 -0.10 9.93 14.74
CA VAL A 284 0.82 9.52 15.82
C VAL A 284 0.83 8.00 15.96
N SER A 285 -0.31 7.33 15.90
CA SER A 285 -0.39 5.88 15.98
C SER A 285 0.41 5.21 14.86
N PHE A 286 0.25 5.66 13.63
CA PHE A 286 0.98 5.07 12.50
C PHE A 286 2.48 5.42 12.50
N LEU A 287 2.86 6.61 12.95
CA LEU A 287 4.26 6.93 13.18
C LEU A 287 4.89 5.97 14.20
N MET A 288 4.19 5.66 15.29
CA MET A 288 4.64 4.68 16.29
C MET A 288 4.70 3.25 15.74
N ALA A 289 3.88 2.91 14.74
CA ALA A 289 3.91 1.61 14.05
C ALA A 289 4.95 1.55 12.91
N GLY A 290 5.60 2.67 12.56
CA GLY A 290 6.69 2.71 11.58
C GLY A 290 6.38 3.41 10.27
N SER A 291 5.40 4.31 10.22
CA SER A 291 5.20 5.17 9.04
C SER A 291 6.38 6.12 8.89
N ASP A 292 6.97 6.17 7.71
CA ASP A 292 8.03 7.10 7.35
C ASP A 292 7.49 8.34 6.64
N ILE A 293 6.29 8.22 6.06
CA ILE A 293 5.60 9.31 5.37
C ILE A 293 4.13 9.32 5.80
N VAL A 294 3.66 10.46 6.30
CA VAL A 294 2.26 10.67 6.63
C VAL A 294 1.67 11.79 5.76
N ILE A 295 0.57 11.50 5.07
CA ILE A 295 -0.17 12.47 4.27
C ILE A 295 -1.32 13.01 5.12
N LEU A 296 -1.31 14.30 5.40
CA LEU A 296 -2.24 14.99 6.27
C LEU A 296 -3.02 16.06 5.48
N ARG A 297 -4.25 16.33 5.91
CA ARG A 297 -5.11 17.34 5.31
C ARG A 297 -5.09 18.65 6.08
N HIS A 298 -5.35 18.61 7.39
CA HIS A 298 -5.59 19.82 8.14
C HIS A 298 -4.29 20.46 8.65
N PRO A 299 -4.07 21.80 8.45
CA PRO A 299 -2.84 22.48 8.87
C PRO A 299 -2.54 22.38 10.38
N LYS A 300 -3.59 22.35 11.21
CA LYS A 300 -3.44 22.20 12.65
C LYS A 300 -2.91 20.81 13.03
N THR A 301 -3.33 19.78 12.33
CA THR A 301 -2.78 18.42 12.48
C THR A 301 -1.30 18.39 12.14
N VAL A 302 -0.91 19.03 11.02
CA VAL A 302 0.51 19.16 10.63
C VAL A 302 1.33 19.79 11.76
N GLN A 303 0.84 20.87 12.37
CA GLN A 303 1.50 21.53 13.51
C GLN A 303 1.64 20.59 14.72
N LEU A 304 0.57 19.87 15.07
CA LEU A 304 0.56 18.97 16.23
C LEU A 304 1.51 17.77 16.02
N VAL A 305 1.51 17.18 14.83
CA VAL A 305 2.38 16.06 14.48
C VAL A 305 3.86 16.51 14.44
N LYS A 306 4.16 17.69 13.91
CA LYS A 306 5.52 18.27 13.98
C LYS A 306 6.00 18.43 15.43
N GLN A 307 5.18 19.01 16.28
CA GLN A 307 5.50 19.16 17.70
C GLN A 307 5.72 17.80 18.40
N PHE A 308 4.94 16.78 18.04
CA PHE A 308 5.14 15.41 18.52
C PHE A 308 6.52 14.87 18.10
N LEU A 309 6.85 14.94 16.81
CA LEU A 309 8.13 14.47 16.27
C LEU A 309 9.32 15.20 16.90
N GLU A 310 9.25 16.52 17.01
CA GLU A 310 10.27 17.33 17.67
C GLU A 310 10.50 16.89 19.12
N ARG A 311 9.43 16.67 19.88
CA ARG A 311 9.53 16.25 21.29
C ARG A 311 10.09 14.84 21.46
N ILE A 312 9.63 13.88 20.64
CA ILE A 312 10.04 12.49 20.78
C ILE A 312 11.49 12.29 20.31
N MET A 313 11.92 13.05 19.30
CA MET A 313 13.29 12.98 18.78
C MET A 313 14.28 13.88 19.55
N ALA A 314 13.84 15.01 20.13
CA ALA A 314 14.69 15.89 20.94
C ALA A 314 15.18 15.22 22.23
N LYS A 315 14.38 14.37 22.85
CA LYS A 315 14.80 13.56 24.02
C LYS A 315 16.02 12.68 23.75
N ARG A 316 16.35 12.49 22.47
CA ARG A 316 17.59 11.82 22.03
C ARG A 316 18.86 12.61 22.35
N ALA A 317 18.83 13.93 22.28
CA ALA A 317 20.02 14.75 22.49
C ALA A 317 20.47 14.78 23.98
N GLU A 318 19.55 14.62 24.94
CA GLU A 318 19.81 14.65 26.36
C GLU A 318 20.13 13.27 27.00
N ALA A 319 19.69 12.17 26.35
CA ALA A 319 19.87 10.81 26.84
C ALA A 319 21.27 10.18 26.63
N PRO A 320 22.11 10.59 25.67
CA PRO A 320 23.31 9.84 25.30
C PRO A 320 24.42 9.82 26.34
N ALA A 321 24.55 10.84 27.19
CA ALA A 321 25.67 10.95 28.14
C ALA A 321 25.57 9.93 29.29
N ARG A 322 24.35 9.63 29.76
CA ARG A 322 24.16 8.67 30.88
C ARG A 322 24.20 7.20 30.41
N LEU A 323 23.70 6.91 29.23
CA LEU A 323 23.68 5.54 28.65
C LEU A 323 25.07 5.12 28.10
N LYS A 324 25.84 6.05 27.49
CA LYS A 324 27.22 5.76 27.05
C LYS A 324 28.14 5.42 28.21
N VAL A 325 28.02 6.12 29.34
CA VAL A 325 28.81 5.85 30.54
C VAL A 325 28.49 4.48 31.15
N GLN A 326 27.27 3.96 31.01
CA GLN A 326 26.91 2.61 31.46
C GLN A 326 27.38 1.51 30.49
N ARG A 327 27.42 1.75 29.18
CA ARG A 327 27.96 0.80 28.19
C ARG A 327 29.49 0.59 28.35
N GLU A 328 30.23 1.62 28.66
CA GLU A 328 31.70 1.50 28.90
C GLU A 328 32.04 0.77 30.20
N LYS A 329 31.13 0.75 31.18
CA LYS A 329 31.34 0.07 32.48
C LYS A 329 30.82 -1.36 32.55
N ALA A 330 30.05 -1.83 31.57
CA ALA A 330 29.61 -3.22 31.47
C ALA A 330 30.69 -4.05 30.79
N LYS A 331 31.58 -4.67 31.58
CA LYS A 331 32.51 -5.70 31.08
C LYS A 331 31.69 -6.85 30.47
N PRO A 332 32.10 -7.42 29.32
CA PRO A 332 31.43 -8.57 28.74
C PRO A 332 31.46 -9.72 29.72
N ILE A 333 30.29 -10.23 30.09
CA ILE A 333 30.16 -11.50 30.80
C ILE A 333 30.62 -12.56 29.82
N ALA A 334 31.69 -13.25 30.17
CA ALA A 334 32.31 -14.32 29.39
C ALA A 334 31.26 -15.38 28.99
N ALA A 335 31.28 -15.71 27.73
CA ALA A 335 30.48 -16.78 27.17
C ALA A 335 30.78 -18.10 27.85
N ALA A 336 29.84 -18.63 28.62
CA ALA A 336 29.86 -20.00 29.12
C ALA A 336 28.85 -20.82 28.32
N ALA A 337 29.36 -21.95 27.81
CA ALA A 337 28.68 -23.10 27.25
C ALA A 337 28.07 -22.97 25.83
N LYS A 338 28.82 -23.48 24.86
CA LYS A 338 28.30 -23.96 23.59
C LYS A 338 27.25 -25.04 23.81
N PRO A 339 26.07 -24.97 23.21
CA PRO A 339 25.23 -26.17 23.03
C PRO A 339 25.86 -27.05 21.95
N ALA A 340 25.89 -28.36 22.23
CA ALA A 340 26.35 -29.38 21.30
C ALA A 340 25.59 -29.32 19.98
N ALA A 341 26.33 -29.31 18.88
CA ALA A 341 25.80 -29.33 17.54
C ALA A 341 24.98 -30.61 17.31
N ALA A 342 23.67 -30.47 17.15
CA ALA A 342 22.84 -31.46 16.52
C ALA A 342 23.20 -31.50 15.01
N GLN A 343 23.68 -32.67 14.58
CA GLN A 343 24.02 -32.91 13.18
C GLN A 343 22.77 -32.76 12.30
N ALA A 344 22.80 -31.82 11.38
CA ALA A 344 21.81 -31.69 10.31
C ALA A 344 21.86 -32.91 9.39
N PRO A 345 20.73 -33.46 8.92
CA PRO A 345 20.73 -34.55 7.96
C PRO A 345 21.29 -34.05 6.61
N LYS A 346 22.16 -34.88 6.00
CA LYS A 346 22.74 -34.65 4.67
C LYS A 346 21.63 -34.39 3.64
N PRO A 347 21.83 -33.42 2.72
CA PRO A 347 20.93 -33.26 1.60
C PRO A 347 20.94 -34.48 0.69
N ALA A 348 19.76 -34.95 0.31
CA ALA A 348 19.58 -36.03 -0.67
C ALA A 348 20.13 -35.55 -2.04
N ALA A 349 20.79 -36.48 -2.73
CA ALA A 349 21.34 -36.21 -4.06
C ALA A 349 20.25 -35.85 -5.08
N PRO A 350 20.55 -34.98 -6.05
CA PRO A 350 19.59 -34.60 -7.08
C PRO A 350 19.24 -35.78 -7.98
N PRO A 351 18.00 -35.87 -8.51
CA PRO A 351 17.60 -36.95 -9.40
C PRO A 351 18.37 -36.86 -10.74
N PRO A 352 18.63 -38.02 -11.40
CA PRO A 352 19.37 -38.07 -12.65
C PRO A 352 18.59 -37.35 -13.78
N PRO A 353 19.29 -36.73 -14.75
CA PRO A 353 18.65 -36.03 -15.87
C PRO A 353 17.92 -37.04 -16.78
N PRO A 354 16.83 -36.60 -17.45
CA PRO A 354 16.08 -37.45 -18.38
C PRO A 354 16.94 -37.85 -19.59
N PRO A 355 16.70 -39.05 -20.18
CA PRO A 355 17.50 -39.55 -21.29
C PRO A 355 17.36 -38.64 -22.53
N LYS A 356 18.47 -38.27 -23.16
CA LYS A 356 18.52 -37.56 -24.43
C LYS A 356 17.88 -38.43 -25.51
N VAL A 357 16.81 -37.92 -26.12
CA VAL A 357 16.24 -38.47 -27.33
C VAL A 357 17.27 -38.24 -28.45
N ALA A 358 17.78 -39.32 -29.04
CA ALA A 358 18.67 -39.28 -30.18
C ALA A 358 17.88 -38.77 -31.42
N THR A 359 18.26 -37.63 -31.93
CA THR A 359 17.82 -37.15 -33.24
C THR A 359 18.46 -37.98 -34.33
N ALA A 360 17.64 -38.60 -35.17
CA ALA A 360 18.07 -39.31 -36.36
C ALA A 360 18.73 -38.32 -37.38
N PRO A 361 19.75 -38.74 -38.12
CA PRO A 361 20.42 -37.88 -39.10
C PRO A 361 19.53 -37.64 -40.33
N PRO A 362 19.68 -36.49 -41.02
CA PRO A 362 18.91 -36.17 -42.21
C PRO A 362 19.33 -37.04 -43.41
N PRO A 363 18.42 -37.33 -44.36
CA PRO A 363 18.71 -38.11 -45.53
C PRO A 363 19.64 -37.34 -46.52
N PRO A 364 20.47 -38.06 -47.26
CA PRO A 364 21.42 -37.46 -48.20
C PRO A 364 20.71 -36.86 -49.45
N PRO A 365 21.35 -35.89 -50.11
CA PRO A 365 20.79 -35.24 -51.30
C PRO A 365 20.79 -36.16 -52.53
N PRO A 366 19.84 -36.01 -53.45
CA PRO A 366 19.78 -36.83 -54.65
C PRO A 366 20.88 -36.48 -55.65
N GLN A 367 21.52 -37.54 -56.18
CA GLN A 367 22.53 -37.45 -57.27
C GLN A 367 21.84 -37.21 -58.61
N PRO A 368 22.51 -36.50 -59.56
CA PRO A 368 21.97 -36.21 -60.88
C PRO A 368 22.04 -37.42 -61.82
N ALA A 369 20.96 -37.62 -62.57
CA ALA A 369 20.87 -38.64 -63.61
C ALA A 369 21.62 -38.21 -64.92
N PRO A 370 22.11 -39.16 -65.68
CA PRO A 370 22.97 -38.88 -66.85
C PRO A 370 22.15 -38.46 -68.10
N LYS A 371 22.76 -37.61 -68.88
CA LYS A 371 22.34 -37.21 -70.21
C LYS A 371 22.38 -38.40 -71.20
N VAL A 372 21.34 -38.55 -72.00
CA VAL A 372 21.37 -39.32 -73.25
C VAL A 372 20.84 -38.47 -74.37
N GLU A 373 21.62 -38.52 -75.45
CA GLU A 373 21.49 -37.71 -76.65
C GLU A 373 20.28 -38.08 -77.54
N GLU A 374 19.92 -37.14 -78.30
CA GLU A 374 19.01 -36.94 -79.39
C GLU A 374 19.10 -38.03 -80.53
N VAL A 375 17.95 -38.50 -81.02
CA VAL A 375 17.80 -38.87 -82.43
C VAL A 375 16.37 -38.53 -82.92
N VAL A 376 16.32 -37.77 -83.96
CA VAL A 376 15.24 -37.21 -84.74
C VAL A 376 14.40 -38.28 -85.47
N LYS A 377 13.08 -38.17 -85.58
CA LYS A 377 12.28 -38.06 -86.82
C LYS A 377 10.78 -37.84 -86.61
N PRO A 378 10.06 -37.25 -87.58
CA PRO A 378 8.89 -36.42 -87.42
C PRO A 378 7.58 -37.11 -87.89
N ALA A 379 6.47 -36.56 -87.44
CA ALA A 379 5.12 -36.68 -88.00
C ALA A 379 4.01 -37.20 -87.06
N GLU A 380 4.30 -37.48 -85.78
CA GLU A 380 3.26 -37.83 -84.82
C GLU A 380 2.99 -36.69 -83.76
N ASP A 381 3.66 -35.55 -83.99
CA ASP A 381 3.80 -34.48 -83.00
C ASP A 381 2.52 -33.60 -82.78
N LEU A 382 1.53 -33.65 -83.64
CA LEU A 382 0.37 -32.74 -83.49
C LEU A 382 -0.75 -33.32 -82.61
N GLU A 383 -0.90 -34.65 -82.66
CA GLU A 383 -1.90 -35.30 -81.74
C GLU A 383 -1.33 -35.52 -80.33
N ALA A 384 -0.04 -35.77 -80.22
CA ALA A 384 0.61 -35.88 -78.93
C ALA A 384 0.63 -34.55 -78.18
N LYS A 385 0.91 -33.43 -78.88
CA LYS A 385 0.80 -32.08 -78.24
C LYS A 385 -0.60 -31.75 -77.83
N LYS A 386 -1.63 -32.08 -78.57
CA LYS A 386 -3.03 -31.85 -78.16
C LYS A 386 -3.44 -32.72 -76.97
N ARG A 387 -2.91 -33.93 -76.85
CA ARG A 387 -3.11 -34.78 -75.66
C ARG A 387 -2.38 -34.25 -74.44
N GLU A 388 -1.16 -33.82 -74.62
CA GLU A 388 -0.32 -33.25 -73.55
C GLU A 388 -0.92 -31.93 -73.01
N GLU A 389 -1.41 -31.03 -73.91
CA GLU A 389 -2.14 -29.82 -73.53
C GLU A 389 -3.47 -30.12 -72.81
N ALA A 390 -4.20 -31.15 -73.26
CA ALA A 390 -5.44 -31.57 -72.62
C ALA A 390 -5.19 -32.22 -71.22
N GLU A 391 -4.11 -33.03 -71.09
CA GLU A 391 -3.69 -33.61 -69.81
C GLU A 391 -3.14 -32.54 -68.84
N ALA A 392 -2.36 -31.56 -69.36
CA ALA A 392 -1.86 -30.45 -68.57
C ALA A 392 -3.02 -29.60 -68.04
N LYS A 393 -4.00 -29.29 -68.91
CA LYS A 393 -5.19 -28.53 -68.50
C LYS A 393 -6.04 -29.28 -67.49
N ALA A 394 -6.22 -30.60 -67.68
CA ALA A 394 -6.94 -31.45 -66.74
C ALA A 394 -6.20 -31.57 -65.39
N ARG A 395 -4.87 -31.60 -65.37
CA ARG A 395 -4.05 -31.54 -64.15
C ARG A 395 -4.21 -30.20 -63.42
N GLU A 396 -4.12 -29.09 -64.16
CA GLU A 396 -4.28 -27.74 -63.60
C GLU A 396 -5.68 -27.55 -63.00
N GLU A 397 -6.75 -28.00 -63.68
CA GLU A 397 -8.10 -27.98 -63.13
C GLU A 397 -8.27 -28.90 -61.91
N ALA A 398 -7.62 -30.08 -61.91
CA ALA A 398 -7.63 -30.97 -60.76
C ALA A 398 -6.86 -30.39 -59.55
N GLU A 399 -5.68 -29.77 -59.77
CA GLU A 399 -4.96 -29.06 -58.71
C GLU A 399 -5.70 -27.84 -58.18
N ALA A 400 -6.36 -27.06 -59.06
CA ALA A 400 -7.18 -25.94 -58.65
C ALA A 400 -8.36 -26.39 -57.78
N ARG A 401 -9.07 -27.47 -58.16
CA ARG A 401 -10.16 -28.04 -57.34
C ARG A 401 -9.65 -28.61 -56.03
N ALA A 402 -8.54 -29.31 -56.02
CA ALA A 402 -7.91 -29.83 -54.78
C ALA A 402 -7.50 -28.71 -53.83
N LYS A 403 -6.99 -27.60 -54.38
CA LYS A 403 -6.61 -26.43 -53.58
C LYS A 403 -7.83 -25.71 -52.98
N GLU A 404 -8.90 -25.56 -53.81
CA GLU A 404 -10.15 -24.96 -53.33
C GLU A 404 -10.82 -25.83 -52.27
N GLU A 405 -10.82 -27.16 -52.42
CA GLU A 405 -11.36 -28.08 -51.41
C GLU A 405 -10.47 -28.07 -50.13
N ALA A 406 -9.15 -27.96 -50.23
CA ALA A 406 -8.25 -27.85 -49.09
C ALA A 406 -8.46 -26.52 -48.36
N GLU A 407 -8.62 -25.40 -49.05
CA GLU A 407 -8.92 -24.10 -48.46
C GLU A 407 -10.32 -24.10 -47.80
N ALA A 408 -11.32 -24.71 -48.41
CA ALA A 408 -12.65 -24.83 -47.81
C ALA A 408 -12.62 -25.67 -46.53
N ARG A 409 -11.90 -26.79 -46.49
CA ARG A 409 -11.68 -27.61 -45.30
C ARG A 409 -10.94 -26.83 -44.19
N ALA A 410 -9.89 -26.09 -44.54
CA ALA A 410 -9.14 -25.30 -43.61
C ALA A 410 -9.99 -24.17 -42.98
N ARG A 411 -10.85 -23.52 -43.79
CA ARG A 411 -11.80 -22.51 -43.29
C ARG A 411 -12.84 -23.12 -42.34
N ALA A 412 -13.42 -24.27 -42.71
CA ALA A 412 -14.38 -24.97 -41.86
C ALA A 412 -13.76 -25.44 -40.54
N GLU A 413 -12.52 -25.93 -40.56
CA GLU A 413 -11.77 -26.32 -39.34
C GLU A 413 -11.42 -25.12 -38.45
N ALA A 414 -11.01 -24.00 -39.05
CA ALA A 414 -10.74 -22.76 -38.31
C ALA A 414 -12.01 -22.19 -37.66
N GLU A 415 -13.15 -22.23 -38.38
CA GLU A 415 -14.42 -21.78 -37.83
C GLU A 415 -14.93 -22.69 -36.71
N ALA A 416 -14.75 -24.01 -36.82
CA ALA A 416 -15.09 -24.97 -35.78
C ALA A 416 -14.23 -24.77 -34.53
N ARG A 417 -12.91 -24.50 -34.68
CA ARG A 417 -12.02 -24.17 -33.55
C ARG A 417 -12.41 -22.86 -32.88
N ALA A 418 -12.70 -21.82 -33.65
CA ALA A 418 -13.15 -20.54 -33.13
C ALA A 418 -14.45 -20.65 -32.33
N ARG A 419 -15.43 -21.45 -32.82
CA ARG A 419 -16.67 -21.73 -32.08
C ARG A 419 -16.42 -22.49 -30.78
N ALA A 420 -15.58 -23.52 -30.81
CA ALA A 420 -15.24 -24.31 -29.64
C ALA A 420 -14.50 -23.44 -28.58
N GLU A 421 -13.61 -22.56 -29.01
CA GLU A 421 -12.90 -21.64 -28.12
C GLU A 421 -13.83 -20.59 -27.50
N ALA A 422 -14.73 -20.03 -28.30
CA ALA A 422 -15.76 -19.11 -27.81
C ALA A 422 -16.71 -19.77 -26.80
N GLU A 423 -17.12 -21.01 -27.03
CA GLU A 423 -17.99 -21.77 -26.12
C GLU A 423 -17.24 -22.13 -24.82
N ALA A 424 -15.96 -22.51 -24.90
CA ALA A 424 -15.14 -22.78 -23.74
C ALA A 424 -14.93 -21.52 -22.88
N LYS A 425 -14.70 -20.36 -23.52
CA LYS A 425 -14.59 -19.07 -22.83
C LYS A 425 -15.90 -18.66 -22.15
N ALA A 426 -17.03 -18.81 -22.84
CA ALA A 426 -18.35 -18.52 -22.27
C ALA A 426 -18.68 -19.41 -21.07
N ARG A 427 -18.30 -20.69 -21.13
CA ARG A 427 -18.44 -21.62 -19.99
C ARG A 427 -17.56 -21.20 -18.81
N ALA A 428 -16.30 -20.87 -19.06
CA ALA A 428 -15.38 -20.42 -18.01
C ALA A 428 -15.86 -19.12 -17.34
N GLU A 429 -16.37 -18.16 -18.12
CA GLU A 429 -16.96 -16.92 -17.59
C GLU A 429 -18.22 -17.17 -16.75
N ALA A 430 -19.09 -18.08 -17.20
CA ALA A 430 -20.28 -18.45 -16.45
C ALA A 430 -19.95 -19.15 -15.13
N GLU A 431 -18.95 -20.04 -15.12
CA GLU A 431 -18.50 -20.73 -13.92
C GLU A 431 -17.81 -19.76 -12.94
N ALA A 432 -16.98 -18.84 -13.44
CA ALA A 432 -16.35 -17.80 -12.63
C ALA A 432 -17.41 -16.87 -12.00
N LYS A 433 -18.45 -16.51 -12.74
CA LYS A 433 -19.54 -15.68 -12.22
C LYS A 433 -20.35 -16.40 -11.14
N ALA A 434 -20.68 -17.68 -11.37
CA ALA A 434 -21.39 -18.49 -10.37
C ALA A 434 -20.60 -18.64 -9.08
N LYS A 435 -19.28 -18.87 -9.19
CA LYS A 435 -18.38 -18.95 -8.03
C LYS A 435 -18.24 -17.62 -7.29
N ALA A 436 -18.19 -16.51 -8.00
CA ALA A 436 -18.16 -15.17 -7.40
C ALA A 436 -19.49 -14.84 -6.67
N GLU A 437 -20.63 -15.25 -7.21
CA GLU A 437 -21.94 -15.08 -6.56
C GLU A 437 -22.06 -15.96 -5.30
N GLU A 438 -21.53 -17.17 -5.32
CA GLU A 438 -21.50 -18.07 -4.16
C GLU A 438 -20.59 -17.50 -3.05
N GLU A 439 -19.39 -17.02 -3.41
CA GLU A 439 -18.50 -16.34 -2.44
C GLU A 439 -19.13 -15.06 -1.87
N ALA A 440 -19.83 -14.28 -2.70
CA ALA A 440 -20.51 -13.08 -2.22
C ALA A 440 -21.61 -13.42 -1.20
N ARG A 441 -22.42 -14.45 -1.47
CA ARG A 441 -23.44 -14.94 -0.52
C ARG A 441 -22.81 -15.46 0.77
N ALA A 442 -21.74 -16.25 0.68
CA ALA A 442 -21.04 -16.75 1.85
C ALA A 442 -20.45 -15.61 2.71
N ARG A 443 -19.92 -14.53 2.08
CA ARG A 443 -19.44 -13.34 2.78
C ARG A 443 -20.58 -12.57 3.45
N GLU A 444 -21.73 -12.48 2.82
CA GLU A 444 -22.90 -11.80 3.39
C GLU A 444 -23.48 -12.56 4.57
N GLU A 445 -23.56 -13.89 4.49
CA GLU A 445 -23.95 -14.75 5.63
C GLU A 445 -22.93 -14.68 6.77
N ALA A 446 -21.63 -14.65 6.48
CA ALA A 446 -20.59 -14.51 7.49
C ALA A 446 -20.66 -13.14 8.18
N LYS A 447 -20.94 -12.06 7.44
CA LYS A 447 -21.17 -10.72 8.01
C LYS A 447 -22.39 -10.69 8.90
N ALA A 448 -23.52 -11.27 8.47
CA ALA A 448 -24.74 -11.33 9.25
C ALA A 448 -24.54 -12.08 10.57
N LYS A 449 -23.83 -13.22 10.55
CA LYS A 449 -23.49 -13.99 11.77
C LYS A 449 -22.57 -13.20 12.70
N ALA A 450 -21.56 -12.53 12.17
CA ALA A 450 -20.64 -11.71 12.96
C ALA A 450 -21.36 -10.50 13.60
N GLU A 451 -22.35 -9.93 12.92
CA GLU A 451 -23.17 -8.83 13.44
C GLU A 451 -24.11 -9.30 14.55
N GLU A 452 -24.70 -10.48 14.39
CA GLU A 452 -25.51 -11.13 15.42
C GLU A 452 -24.70 -11.45 16.68
N GLU A 453 -23.51 -12.05 16.54
CA GLU A 453 -22.59 -12.32 17.65
C GLU A 453 -22.16 -11.03 18.35
N LEU A 454 -21.89 -9.96 17.60
CA LEU A 454 -21.54 -8.66 18.16
C LEU A 454 -22.69 -8.04 18.93
N MET A 455 -23.91 -8.17 18.43
CA MET A 455 -25.13 -7.69 19.13
C MET A 455 -25.36 -8.48 20.42
N GLU A 456 -25.17 -9.80 20.39
CA GLU A 456 -25.29 -10.64 21.60
C GLU A 456 -24.20 -10.28 22.63
N LEU A 457 -22.96 -10.06 22.19
CA LEU A 457 -21.86 -9.63 23.06
C LEU A 457 -22.16 -8.25 23.69
N ARG A 458 -22.71 -7.31 22.92
CA ARG A 458 -23.15 -5.99 23.43
C ARG A 458 -24.26 -6.13 24.46
N ARG A 459 -25.23 -7.02 24.23
CA ARG A 459 -26.31 -7.32 25.20
C ARG A 459 -25.74 -7.88 26.48
N ARG A 460 -24.87 -8.90 26.42
CA ARG A 460 -24.21 -9.50 27.61
C ARG A 460 -23.41 -8.48 28.43
N ARG A 461 -22.64 -7.61 27.72
CA ARG A 461 -21.89 -6.53 28.38
C ARG A 461 -22.80 -5.48 29.03
N ARG A 462 -23.98 -5.21 28.47
CA ARG A 462 -24.96 -4.30 29.04
C ARG A 462 -25.57 -4.91 30.29
N GLU A 463 -26.00 -6.15 30.25
CA GLU A 463 -26.54 -6.90 31.40
C GLU A 463 -25.50 -7.01 32.54
N GLU A 464 -24.24 -7.28 32.23
CA GLU A 464 -23.17 -7.31 33.21
C GLU A 464 -22.94 -5.94 33.88
N ARG A 465 -23.00 -4.85 33.13
CA ARG A 465 -22.89 -3.49 33.65
C ARG A 465 -24.06 -3.14 34.54
N GLU A 466 -25.26 -3.51 34.15
CA GLU A 466 -26.47 -3.30 34.97
C GLU A 466 -26.40 -4.09 36.28
N ARG A 467 -25.90 -5.33 36.22
CA ARG A 467 -25.66 -6.18 37.39
C ARG A 467 -24.61 -5.58 38.33
N ARG A 468 -23.48 -5.13 37.83
CA ARG A 468 -22.44 -4.43 38.61
C ARG A 468 -22.97 -3.12 39.22
N ARG A 469 -23.81 -2.41 38.48
CA ARG A 469 -24.45 -1.18 38.97
C ARG A 469 -25.41 -1.47 40.12
N ALA A 470 -26.19 -2.53 40.02
CA ALA A 470 -27.08 -2.98 41.10
C ALA A 470 -26.30 -3.42 42.36
N GLU A 471 -25.18 -4.13 42.17
CA GLU A 471 -24.27 -4.56 43.25
C GLU A 471 -23.62 -3.35 43.97
N LEU A 472 -23.21 -2.31 43.22
CA LEU A 472 -22.65 -1.07 43.77
C LEU A 472 -23.71 -0.28 44.57
N HIS A 473 -24.96 -0.21 44.09
CA HIS A 473 -26.06 0.45 44.83
C HIS A 473 -26.43 -0.27 46.13
N VAL A 474 -26.18 -1.57 46.25
CA VAL A 474 -26.36 -2.33 47.48
C VAL A 474 -25.24 -2.03 48.50
N VAL A 475 -24.04 -1.71 48.04
CA VAL A 475 -22.88 -1.37 48.89
C VAL A 475 -22.98 0.08 49.43
N GLU A 476 -23.54 1.02 48.64
CA GLU A 476 -23.73 2.42 49.08
C GLU A 476 -24.78 2.59 50.19
N LYS A 477 -25.64 1.60 50.48
CA LYS A 477 -26.63 1.61 51.56
C LYS A 477 -26.15 1.04 52.89
N LYS A 478 -24.87 0.58 52.98
CA LYS A 478 -24.25 0.23 54.25
C LYS A 478 -23.41 1.41 54.73
N ASP A 479 -23.85 2.07 55.80
CA ASP A 479 -23.20 3.18 56.46
C ASP A 479 -21.68 2.97 56.62
N VAL A 480 -20.89 3.68 55.82
CA VAL A 480 -19.46 3.85 56.07
C VAL A 480 -19.28 5.22 56.73
N GLN A 481 -19.11 5.22 58.06
CA GLN A 481 -18.64 6.40 58.80
C GLN A 481 -17.26 6.81 58.25
N TYR A 482 -17.23 7.92 57.53
CA TYR A 482 -15.97 8.57 57.15
C TYR A 482 -15.37 9.23 58.37
N GLY A 483 -14.24 8.72 58.87
CA GLY A 483 -13.40 9.43 59.81
C GLY A 483 -12.99 10.79 59.24
N LYS A 484 -13.10 11.84 60.07
CA LYS A 484 -12.67 13.20 59.72
C LYS A 484 -11.21 13.19 59.22
N GLY A 485 -11.03 13.53 57.94
CA GLY A 485 -9.70 13.80 57.39
C GLY A 485 -9.09 15.09 57.97
N PRO A 486 -7.78 15.29 57.83
CA PRO A 486 -7.10 16.46 58.38
C PRO A 486 -7.61 17.76 57.77
N GLU A 487 -7.68 18.82 58.60
CA GLU A 487 -8.19 20.13 58.20
C GLU A 487 -7.37 20.75 57.04
N PRO A 488 -8.03 21.51 56.11
CA PRO A 488 -7.41 22.09 54.95
C PRO A 488 -6.68 23.40 55.35
N GLY A 489 -5.39 23.31 55.54
CA GLY A 489 -4.60 24.50 55.80
C GLY A 489 -3.14 24.25 55.66
N THR A 490 -2.60 24.30 54.45
CA THR A 490 -1.23 24.68 54.10
C THR A 490 -0.83 24.39 52.66
N ALA A 491 -1.74 24.31 51.70
CA ALA A 491 -1.36 24.28 50.30
C ALA A 491 -1.67 25.64 49.64
N GLY A 492 -0.66 26.28 49.06
CA GLY A 492 -0.84 27.50 48.26
C GLY A 492 -1.79 27.29 47.08
N PRO A 493 -2.24 28.36 46.42
CA PRO A 493 -3.30 28.31 45.39
C PRO A 493 -3.04 27.34 44.24
N ASP A 494 -1.77 27.05 43.94
CA ASP A 494 -1.39 26.12 42.89
C ASP A 494 -1.57 24.64 43.27
N GLY A 495 -1.39 24.31 44.55
CA GLY A 495 -1.59 22.94 45.05
C GLY A 495 -3.06 22.54 45.08
N ILE A 496 -3.95 23.46 45.37
CA ILE A 496 -5.41 23.23 45.35
C ILE A 496 -5.91 23.03 43.90
N TYR A 497 -5.35 23.75 42.95
CA TYR A 497 -5.69 23.59 41.52
C TYR A 497 -5.28 22.22 41.00
N ILE A 498 -4.07 21.76 41.31
CA ILE A 498 -3.57 20.44 40.90
C ILE A 498 -4.39 19.31 41.54
N LEU A 499 -4.72 19.38 42.80
CA LEU A 499 -5.56 18.40 43.47
C LEU A 499 -6.99 18.32 42.87
N ARG A 500 -7.62 19.46 42.54
CA ARG A 500 -8.89 19.51 41.83
C ARG A 500 -8.81 18.96 40.40
N GLN A 501 -7.70 19.17 39.72
CA GLN A 501 -7.48 18.57 38.38
C GLN A 501 -7.31 17.05 38.48
N LEU A 502 -6.52 16.55 39.43
CA LEU A 502 -6.35 15.11 39.69
C LEU A 502 -7.65 14.42 40.12
N GLU A 503 -8.47 15.08 40.93
CA GLU A 503 -9.79 14.59 41.29
C GLU A 503 -10.75 14.53 40.08
N ARG A 504 -10.75 15.55 39.23
CA ARG A 504 -11.48 15.53 37.94
C ARG A 504 -10.99 14.42 37.02
N TRP A 505 -9.68 14.16 36.95
CA TRP A 505 -9.12 13.07 36.16
C TRP A 505 -9.49 11.71 36.74
N ARG A 506 -9.45 11.54 38.03
CA ARG A 506 -9.87 10.33 38.72
C ARG A 506 -11.37 10.05 38.49
N LEU A 507 -12.23 11.04 38.61
CA LEU A 507 -13.66 10.90 38.31
C LEU A 507 -13.95 10.62 36.84
N ARG A 508 -13.14 11.16 35.89
CA ARG A 508 -13.23 10.82 34.48
C ARG A 508 -12.66 9.42 34.17
N GLY A 509 -11.57 9.04 34.81
CA GLY A 509 -11.00 7.69 34.70
C GLY A 509 -11.99 6.62 35.20
N ASP A 510 -12.61 6.86 36.35
CA ASP A 510 -13.69 6.00 36.87
C ASP A 510 -14.93 6.01 35.96
N GLY A 511 -15.20 7.11 35.23
CA GLY A 511 -16.26 7.21 34.24
C GLY A 511 -15.92 6.46 32.93
N ILE A 512 -14.67 6.41 32.52
CA ILE A 512 -14.21 5.65 31.32
C ILE A 512 -14.13 4.16 31.63
N LEU A 513 -13.72 3.77 32.83
CA LEU A 513 -13.75 2.36 33.28
C LEU A 513 -15.16 1.86 33.57
N ARG A 514 -16.16 2.77 33.68
CA ARG A 514 -17.58 2.48 33.88
C ARG A 514 -18.42 2.59 32.60
N ARG A 515 -17.80 2.87 31.46
CA ARG A 515 -18.40 2.77 30.13
C ARG A 515 -17.65 1.70 29.32
#